data_d0ef126731255839b777ad2accd0d783
#
_entry.id   d0ef126731255839b777ad2accd0d783
#
_cell.length_a   1.000
_cell.length_b   1.000
_cell.length_c   1.000
_cell.angle_alpha   90.00
_cell.angle_beta   90.00
_cell.angle_gamma   90.00
#
_symmetry.space_group_name_H-M   'P 1'
#
loop_
_entity.id
_entity.type
_entity.pdbx_description
1 polymer ?
#
loop_
_entity_poly.entity_id
_entity_poly.type
_entity_poly.pdbx_seq_one_letter_code
_entity_poly.pdbx_strand_id
1 'polypeptide(L)'
;MLMNCKKCTQLTPNYVNRASGLELHQFKWLESEDLIGELPLEWNWLVGEYEHKEDVHNVHFTEGGPWFEEYKDVDYSQDWFYNYKEAMLIG
;
A
#
# COMPACT_ATOMS: atom_id res chain seq x y z
N MET A 1 1.88 -3.02 3.47
CA MET A 1 3.06 -3.26 4.36
C MET A 1 2.55 -3.75 5.72
N LEU A 2 3.16 -4.78 6.25
CA LEU A 2 2.81 -5.33 7.56
C LEU A 2 4.07 -5.30 8.43
N MET A 3 3.98 -4.72 9.61
CA MET A 3 5.14 -4.52 10.48
C MET A 3 4.92 -5.13 11.85
N ASN A 4 5.93 -5.86 12.35
CA ASN A 4 5.94 -6.30 13.75
C ASN A 4 6.43 -5.15 14.62
N CYS A 5 5.51 -4.37 15.15
CA CYS A 5 5.85 -3.14 15.88
C CYS A 5 6.74 -3.37 17.11
N LYS A 6 6.64 -4.53 17.72
CA LYS A 6 7.51 -4.86 18.86
C LYS A 6 8.97 -4.99 18.46
N LYS A 7 9.23 -5.33 17.19
CA LYS A 7 10.59 -5.48 16.65
C LYS A 7 11.11 -4.22 15.96
N CYS A 8 10.25 -3.23 15.74
CA CYS A 8 10.63 -2.00 15.04
C CYS A 8 11.09 -0.92 16.02
N THR A 9 11.96 -1.29 16.97
CA THR A 9 12.37 -0.43 18.07
C THR A 9 13.25 0.75 17.65
N GLN A 10 13.87 0.68 16.47
CA GLN A 10 14.69 1.75 15.96
C GLN A 10 13.90 2.90 15.34
N LEU A 11 12.63 2.69 15.02
CA LEU A 11 11.76 3.74 14.48
C LEU A 11 11.24 4.65 15.60
N THR A 12 12.14 5.44 16.16
CA THR A 12 11.80 6.46 17.15
C THR A 12 11.54 7.80 16.44
N PRO A 13 10.79 8.73 17.06
CA PRO A 13 10.62 10.07 16.48
C PRO A 13 11.96 10.76 16.19
N ASN A 14 12.95 10.60 17.07
CA ASN A 14 14.26 11.19 16.89
C ASN A 14 14.97 10.61 15.65
N TYR A 15 14.95 9.30 15.47
CA TYR A 15 15.53 8.66 14.28
C TYR A 15 14.83 9.12 13.00
N VAL A 16 13.48 9.09 12.99
CA VAL A 16 12.69 9.47 11.81
C VAL A 16 12.96 10.92 11.41
N ASN A 17 13.15 11.81 12.39
CA ASN A 17 13.42 13.22 12.12
C ASN A 17 14.84 13.49 11.59
N ARG A 18 15.77 12.58 11.82
CA ARG A 18 17.18 12.73 11.38
C ARG A 18 17.52 11.92 10.13
N ALA A 19 16.83 10.79 9.92
CA ALA A 19 17.10 9.90 8.80
C ALA A 19 16.69 10.55 7.49
N SER A 20 17.37 10.20 6.39
CA SER A 20 16.96 10.59 5.06
C SER A 20 15.72 9.79 4.64
N GLY A 21 14.94 10.34 3.69
CA GLY A 21 13.83 9.60 3.11
C GLY A 21 14.27 8.27 2.51
N LEU A 22 15.44 8.24 1.88
CA LEU A 22 15.98 7.02 1.30
C LEU A 22 16.26 5.94 2.36
N GLU A 23 16.87 6.31 3.48
CA GLU A 23 17.13 5.39 4.59
C GLU A 23 15.82 4.78 5.11
N LEU A 24 14.79 5.60 5.26
CA LEU A 24 13.48 5.15 5.73
C LEU A 24 12.81 4.21 4.72
N HIS A 25 12.81 4.57 3.45
CA HIS A 25 12.19 3.78 2.39
C HIS A 25 12.91 2.46 2.11
N GLN A 26 14.22 2.41 2.30
CA GLN A 26 15.01 1.19 2.09
C GLN A 26 15.14 0.34 3.35
N PHE A 27 14.47 0.70 4.42
CA PHE A 27 14.47 -0.03 5.69
C PHE A 27 15.88 -0.21 6.27
N LYS A 28 16.75 0.80 6.12
CA LYS A 28 18.14 0.76 6.62
C LYS A 28 18.22 0.72 8.14
N TRP A 29 17.10 0.97 8.81
CA TRP A 29 17.00 0.87 10.27
C TRP A 29 16.85 -0.58 10.75
N LEU A 30 16.67 -1.55 9.85
CA LEU A 30 16.69 -2.97 10.18
C LEU A 30 18.13 -3.48 10.21
N GLU A 31 18.39 -4.46 11.07
CA GLU A 31 19.70 -5.08 11.20
C GLU A 31 20.11 -5.85 9.94
N SER A 32 19.15 -6.43 9.23
CA SER A 32 19.39 -7.24 8.04
C SER A 32 18.18 -7.20 7.12
N GLU A 33 18.43 -7.29 5.82
CA GLU A 33 17.37 -7.42 4.82
C GLU A 33 16.63 -8.76 4.95
N ASP A 34 17.24 -9.75 5.57
CA ASP A 34 16.59 -11.05 5.82
C ASP A 34 15.37 -10.93 6.74
N LEU A 35 15.25 -9.80 7.44
CA LEU A 35 14.08 -9.53 8.28
C LEU A 35 12.87 -9.05 7.49
N ILE A 36 13.03 -8.81 6.18
CA ILE A 36 11.96 -8.40 5.29
C ILE A 36 11.42 -9.63 4.58
N GLY A 37 10.16 -9.96 4.84
CA GLY A 37 9.48 -11.06 4.17
C GLY A 37 8.58 -10.58 3.06
N GLU A 38 7.98 -11.51 2.34
CA GLU A 38 7.05 -11.23 1.27
C GLU A 38 5.62 -11.53 1.69
N LEU A 39 4.68 -10.72 1.22
CA LEU A 39 3.26 -11.02 1.28
C LEU A 39 2.83 -11.60 -0.06
N PRO A 40 1.76 -12.41 -0.11
CA PRO A 40 1.20 -12.84 -1.38
C PRO A 40 0.85 -11.65 -2.27
N LEU A 41 0.96 -11.82 -3.59
CA LEU A 41 0.71 -10.74 -4.57
C LEU A 41 -0.69 -10.14 -4.42
N GLU A 42 -1.65 -10.91 -3.96
CA GLU A 42 -3.03 -10.47 -3.76
C GLU A 42 -3.15 -9.31 -2.76
N TRP A 43 -2.15 -9.09 -1.93
CA TRP A 43 -2.10 -7.97 -1.00
C TRP A 43 -1.59 -6.67 -1.63
N ASN A 44 -1.10 -6.75 -2.87
CA ASN A 44 -0.68 -5.57 -3.63
C ASN A 44 -0.91 -5.84 -5.12
N TRP A 45 -2.18 -5.98 -5.49
CA TRP A 45 -2.57 -6.32 -6.86
C TRP A 45 -2.46 -5.08 -7.74
N LEU A 46 -1.56 -5.10 -8.72
CA LEU A 46 -1.20 -3.92 -9.51
C LEU A 46 -2.14 -3.77 -10.71
N VAL A 47 -3.09 -2.85 -10.58
CA VAL A 47 -4.01 -2.51 -11.66
C VAL A 47 -3.24 -1.77 -12.75
N GLY A 48 -3.41 -2.23 -13.97
CA GLY A 48 -2.65 -1.71 -15.12
C GLY A 48 -1.48 -2.59 -15.50
N GLU A 49 -0.99 -3.43 -14.58
CA GLU A 49 0.11 -4.36 -14.85
C GLU A 49 -0.34 -5.82 -14.80
N TYR A 50 -1.26 -6.15 -13.89
CA TYR A 50 -1.78 -7.52 -13.73
C TYR A 50 -3.16 -7.63 -14.34
N GLU A 51 -3.50 -8.83 -14.83
CA GLU A 51 -4.84 -9.12 -15.32
C GLU A 51 -5.84 -9.10 -14.17
N HIS A 52 -7.13 -8.95 -14.52
CA HIS A 52 -8.19 -8.97 -13.51
C HIS A 52 -8.21 -10.30 -12.77
N LYS A 53 -8.34 -10.24 -11.45
CA LYS A 53 -8.50 -11.40 -10.59
C LYS A 53 -9.53 -11.10 -9.51
N GLU A 54 -10.44 -12.04 -9.28
CA GLU A 54 -11.31 -12.01 -8.11
C GLU A 54 -10.48 -12.30 -6.86
N ASP A 55 -11.02 -12.16 -5.68
CA ASP A 55 -10.39 -12.55 -4.41
C ASP A 55 -9.03 -11.89 -4.12
N VAL A 56 -8.79 -10.70 -4.66
CA VAL A 56 -7.62 -9.89 -4.26
C VAL A 56 -7.94 -9.18 -2.93
N HIS A 57 -6.90 -8.93 -2.15
CA HIS A 57 -7.05 -8.34 -0.82
C HIS A 57 -6.78 -6.84 -0.78
N ASN A 58 -5.91 -6.36 -1.65
CA ASN A 58 -5.59 -4.94 -1.73
C ASN A 58 -5.22 -4.58 -3.17
N VAL A 59 -5.89 -3.56 -3.70
CA VAL A 59 -5.73 -3.11 -5.07
C VAL A 59 -4.90 -1.85 -5.10
N HIS A 60 -3.88 -1.83 -5.96
CA HIS A 60 -3.00 -0.68 -6.15
C HIS A 60 -3.20 -0.12 -7.55
N PHE A 61 -3.79 1.07 -7.65
CA PHE A 61 -4.00 1.75 -8.93
C PHE A 61 -2.68 2.40 -9.38
N THR A 62 -1.89 1.66 -10.17
CA THR A 62 -0.52 2.06 -10.52
C THR A 62 -0.44 3.25 -11.46
N GLU A 63 -1.42 3.40 -12.35
CA GLU A 63 -1.44 4.47 -13.37
C GLU A 63 -2.31 5.64 -12.95
N GLY A 64 -3.39 5.37 -12.25
CA GLY A 64 -4.32 6.37 -11.77
C GLY A 64 -5.59 5.70 -11.31
N GLY A 65 -6.24 6.28 -10.31
CA GLY A 65 -7.45 5.72 -9.75
C GLY A 65 -8.73 6.31 -10.31
N PRO A 66 -9.89 5.69 -10.00
CA PRO A 66 -11.17 6.07 -10.60
C PRO A 66 -11.68 7.44 -10.18
N TRP A 67 -11.02 8.10 -9.24
CA TRP A 67 -11.32 9.49 -8.89
C TRP A 67 -10.88 10.48 -9.96
N PHE A 68 -10.05 10.05 -10.92
CA PHE A 68 -9.70 10.85 -12.09
C PHE A 68 -10.64 10.49 -13.24
N GLU A 69 -11.07 11.48 -14.02
CA GLU A 69 -12.02 11.26 -15.13
C GLU A 69 -11.48 10.24 -16.14
N GLU A 70 -10.18 10.30 -16.46
CA GLU A 70 -9.55 9.40 -17.42
C GLU A 70 -9.52 7.93 -16.96
N TYR A 71 -9.63 7.70 -15.64
CA TYR A 71 -9.54 6.36 -15.06
C TYR A 71 -10.83 5.89 -14.39
N LYS A 72 -11.96 6.57 -14.67
CA LYS A 72 -13.24 6.26 -14.01
C LYS A 72 -13.73 4.84 -14.23
N ASP A 73 -13.32 4.21 -15.34
CA ASP A 73 -13.70 2.85 -15.70
C ASP A 73 -12.55 1.84 -15.54
N VAL A 74 -11.49 2.21 -14.83
CA VAL A 74 -10.36 1.32 -14.59
C VAL A 74 -10.82 0.08 -13.83
N ASP A 75 -10.08 -1.02 -13.98
CA ASP A 75 -10.40 -2.27 -13.28
C ASP A 75 -10.53 -2.02 -11.77
N TYR A 76 -11.47 -2.67 -11.12
CA TYR A 76 -11.84 -2.51 -9.71
C TYR A 76 -12.42 -1.11 -9.36
N SER A 77 -12.77 -0.29 -10.37
CA SER A 77 -13.35 1.03 -10.11
C SER A 77 -14.66 0.96 -9.32
N GLN A 78 -15.50 -0.06 -9.59
CA GLN A 78 -16.76 -0.21 -8.88
C GLN A 78 -16.56 -0.49 -7.40
N ASP A 79 -15.53 -1.26 -7.05
CA ASP A 79 -15.18 -1.52 -5.65
C ASP A 79 -14.75 -0.22 -4.95
N TRP A 80 -13.97 0.61 -5.63
CA TRP A 80 -13.55 1.89 -5.09
C TRP A 80 -14.76 2.80 -4.83
N PHE A 81 -15.66 2.93 -5.82
CA PHE A 81 -16.84 3.78 -5.66
C PHE A 81 -17.79 3.25 -4.58
N TYR A 82 -17.90 1.95 -4.45
CA TYR A 82 -18.70 1.34 -3.38
C TYR A 82 -18.13 1.75 -2.00
N ASN A 83 -16.82 1.58 -1.83
CA ASN A 83 -16.17 1.94 -0.56
C ASN A 83 -16.20 3.45 -0.30
N TYR A 84 -16.10 4.26 -1.35
CA TYR A 84 -16.23 5.71 -1.22
C TYR A 84 -17.61 6.10 -0.67
N LYS A 85 -18.67 5.52 -1.22
CA LYS A 85 -20.03 5.78 -0.74
C LYS A 85 -20.22 5.36 0.71
N GLU A 86 -19.70 4.18 1.07
CA GLU A 86 -19.77 3.68 2.44
C GLU A 86 -19.05 4.63 3.41
N ALA A 87 -17.87 5.10 3.02
CA ALA A 87 -17.10 6.04 3.85
C ALA A 87 -17.85 7.37 4.05
N MET A 88 -18.55 7.85 3.04
CA MET A 88 -19.32 9.10 3.12
C MET A 88 -20.53 8.98 4.04
N LEU A 89 -21.06 7.78 4.25
CA LEU A 89 -22.18 7.55 5.16
C LEU A 89 -21.75 7.60 6.62
N ILE A 90 -20.50 7.33 6.92
CA ILE A 90 -19.96 7.31 8.29
C ILE A 90 -19.61 8.73 8.76
N GLY A 91 -19.19 9.55 7.85
CA GLY A 91 -18.76 10.91 8.14
C GLY A 91 -19.91 11.87 8.20
#